data_3133014e0f8a9af1f468901a9c46998d
#
_entry.id   3133014e0f8a9af1f468901a9c46998d
#
_cell.length_a   1.000
_cell.length_b   1.000
_cell.length_c   1.000
_cell.angle_alpha   90.00
_cell.angle_beta   90.00
_cell.angle_gamma   90.00
#
_symmetry.space_group_name_H-M   'P 1'
#
loop_
_entity.id
_entity.type
_entity.pdbx_description
1 polymer ?
#
loop_
_entity_poly.entity_id
_entity_poly.type
_entity_poly.pdbx_seq_one_letter_code
_entity_poly.pdbx_strand_id
1 'polypeptide(L)'
;MKNHNFEETISLWDDNLHKNIILTNQETGKRYPFILKHRFVVGRLAPPSNLKITDTDQYISGKHVCFENQEGNIYVTDLHSKNGTRLNGKALSTKTRICQGDLLRIGRSEFKVTIR
;
A
#
# COMPACT_ATOMS: atom_id res chain seq x y z
N MET A 1 14.11 9.17 32.34
CA MET A 1 14.34 9.35 31.77
C MET A 1 14.55 9.30 31.79
N LYS A 2 14.26 8.91 31.43
CA LYS A 2 14.52 8.84 30.90
C LYS A 2 14.50 9.20 30.57
N ASN A 3 14.34 9.10 30.63
CA ASN A 3 14.40 9.26 29.99
C ASN A 3 14.29 9.10 29.77
N HIS A 4 13.91 9.06 29.65
CA HIS A 4 13.86 8.77 29.10
C HIS A 4 14.08 8.81 28.77
N ASN A 5 14.36 8.45 28.87
CA ASN A 5 14.52 8.63 28.40
C ASN A 5 13.96 9.11 27.27
N PHE A 6 14.20 9.64 26.64
CA PHE A 6 13.52 10.48 25.66
C PHE A 6 13.65 9.92 24.26
N GLU A 7 14.76 9.41 23.92
CA GLU A 7 15.02 8.75 22.65
C GLU A 7 14.15 7.51 22.49
N GLU A 8 13.94 6.80 23.55
CA GLU A 8 13.04 5.65 23.56
C GLU A 8 11.62 6.09 23.21
N THR A 9 11.19 7.23 23.72
CA THR A 9 9.87 7.75 23.43
C THR A 9 9.71 8.02 21.95
N ILE A 10 10.74 8.59 21.31
CA ILE A 10 10.71 8.85 19.88
C ILE A 10 10.61 7.56 19.09
N SER A 11 11.38 6.54 19.47
CA SER A 11 11.31 5.24 18.81
C SER A 11 9.93 4.61 18.92
N LEU A 12 9.31 4.71 20.11
CA LEU A 12 7.97 4.20 20.31
C LEU A 12 6.95 4.93 19.44
N TRP A 13 7.13 6.23 19.26
CA TRP A 13 6.24 6.99 18.39
C TRP A 13 6.37 6.54 16.95
N ASP A 14 7.59 6.28 16.47
CA ASP A 14 7.79 5.77 15.13
C ASP A 14 7.07 4.43 14.96
N ASP A 15 7.20 3.53 15.93
CA ASP A 15 6.53 2.24 15.87
C ASP A 15 5.00 2.41 15.87
N ASN A 16 4.48 3.37 16.64
CA ASN A 16 3.05 3.64 16.69
C ASN A 16 2.50 4.21 15.40
N LEU A 17 3.36 4.81 14.57
CA LEU A 17 2.95 5.37 13.29
C LEU A 17 2.97 4.35 12.16
N HIS A 18 3.58 3.19 12.38
CA HIS A 18 3.56 2.13 11.39
C HIS A 18 2.14 1.62 11.19
N LYS A 19 1.80 1.24 9.97
CA LYS A 19 0.48 0.72 9.64
C LYS A 19 0.61 -0.67 9.05
N ASN A 20 -0.28 -1.54 9.44
CA ASN A 20 -0.42 -2.85 8.83
C ASN A 20 -1.45 -2.73 7.73
N ILE A 21 -1.05 -3.06 6.51
CA ILE A 21 -1.91 -2.99 5.34
C ILE A 21 -2.18 -4.40 4.84
N ILE A 22 -3.42 -4.69 4.49
CA ILE A 22 -3.77 -5.95 3.85
C ILE A 22 -4.55 -5.61 2.59
N LEU A 23 -4.06 -6.10 1.45
CA LEU A 23 -4.77 -6.02 0.18
C LEU A 23 -5.46 -7.34 -0.04
N THR A 24 -6.78 -7.35 -0.10
CA THR A 24 -7.56 -8.57 -0.29
C THR A 24 -8.16 -8.57 -1.68
N ASN A 25 -7.77 -9.53 -2.51
CA ASN A 25 -8.32 -9.68 -3.84
C ASN A 25 -9.80 -10.04 -3.72
N GLN A 26 -10.67 -9.23 -4.32
CA GLN A 26 -12.10 -9.39 -4.16
C GLN A 26 -12.67 -10.58 -4.93
N GLU A 27 -11.93 -11.05 -5.92
CA GLU A 27 -12.36 -12.23 -6.69
C GLU A 27 -11.91 -13.54 -6.06
N THR A 28 -10.63 -13.60 -5.65
CA THR A 28 -10.03 -14.84 -5.16
C THR A 28 -10.01 -14.95 -3.65
N GLY A 29 -10.14 -13.83 -2.94
CA GLY A 29 -10.00 -13.79 -1.50
C GLY A 29 -8.56 -13.81 -1.01
N LYS A 30 -7.59 -13.87 -1.92
CA LYS A 30 -6.18 -13.90 -1.54
C LYS A 30 -5.78 -12.61 -0.88
N ARG A 31 -4.99 -12.71 0.18
CA ARG A 31 -4.60 -11.59 1.02
C ARG A 31 -3.10 -11.34 0.90
N TYR A 32 -2.75 -10.07 0.79
CA TYR A 32 -1.37 -9.62 0.68
C TYR A 32 -1.08 -8.63 1.81
N PRO A 33 -0.56 -9.11 2.95
CA PRO A 33 -0.25 -8.22 4.07
C PRO A 33 1.14 -7.63 3.95
N PHE A 34 1.29 -6.39 4.41
CA PHE A 34 2.62 -5.79 4.57
C PHE A 34 2.57 -4.70 5.63
N ILE A 35 3.75 -4.38 6.16
CA ILE A 35 3.92 -3.30 7.13
C ILE A 35 4.39 -2.07 6.39
N LEU A 36 3.63 -0.99 6.51
CA LEU A 36 3.94 0.27 5.85
C LEU A 36 4.61 1.22 6.84
N LYS A 37 5.93 1.35 6.73
CA LYS A 37 6.71 2.29 7.54
C LYS A 37 6.75 3.66 6.85
N HIS A 38 7.31 3.72 5.66
CA HIS A 38 7.44 4.97 4.89
C HIS A 38 6.89 4.81 3.50
N ARG A 39 7.59 4.05 2.66
CA ARG A 39 7.19 3.79 1.27
C ARG A 39 7.19 2.30 1.01
N PHE A 40 6.28 1.85 0.20
CA PHE A 40 6.17 0.44 -0.12
C PHE A 40 5.60 0.28 -1.53
N VAL A 41 6.36 -0.35 -2.41
CA VAL A 41 5.98 -0.53 -3.81
C VAL A 41 5.35 -1.90 -4.01
N VAL A 42 4.21 -1.91 -4.68
CA VAL A 42 3.46 -3.14 -4.97
C VAL A 42 3.33 -3.30 -6.48
N GLY A 43 3.55 -4.51 -6.97
CA GLY A 43 3.44 -4.79 -8.38
C GLY A 43 3.56 -6.26 -8.69
N ARG A 44 3.73 -6.58 -9.98
CA ARG A 44 3.79 -7.95 -10.45
C ARG A 44 5.16 -8.59 -10.24
N LEU A 45 6.20 -7.81 -10.12
CA LEU A 45 7.58 -8.29 -10.00
C LEU A 45 8.23 -7.79 -8.72
N ALA A 46 8.91 -8.67 -8.00
CA ALA A 46 9.73 -8.31 -6.85
C ALA A 46 11.10 -8.96 -7.00
N PRO A 47 12.24 -8.19 -7.02
CA PRO A 47 12.25 -6.78 -7.31
C PRO A 47 11.81 -6.47 -8.73
N PRO A 48 11.45 -5.22 -9.07
CA PRO A 48 11.72 -3.99 -8.32
C PRO A 48 10.64 -3.60 -7.29
N SER A 49 9.54 -4.35 -7.18
CA SER A 49 8.54 -4.07 -6.15
C SER A 49 8.95 -4.66 -4.81
N ASN A 50 8.43 -4.08 -3.72
CA ASN A 50 8.61 -4.62 -2.37
C ASN A 50 7.68 -5.83 -2.16
N LEU A 51 6.52 -5.80 -2.75
CA LEU A 51 5.56 -6.90 -2.67
C LEU A 51 5.15 -7.30 -4.07
N LYS A 52 5.27 -8.61 -4.34
CA LYS A 52 4.82 -9.19 -5.60
C LYS A 52 3.38 -9.67 -5.45
N ILE A 53 2.51 -9.17 -6.33
CA ILE A 53 1.17 -9.73 -6.46
C ILE A 53 1.30 -11.01 -7.27
N THR A 54 1.00 -12.14 -6.64
CA THR A 54 1.21 -13.46 -7.23
C THR A 54 0.01 -13.99 -8.01
N ASP A 55 -1.04 -13.19 -8.12
CA ASP A 55 -2.18 -13.55 -8.95
C ASP A 55 -1.78 -13.52 -10.43
N THR A 56 -2.57 -14.18 -11.27
CA THR A 56 -2.23 -14.34 -12.69
C THR A 56 -2.59 -13.11 -13.53
N ASP A 57 -2.75 -11.95 -12.92
CA ASP A 57 -3.12 -10.73 -13.61
C ASP A 57 -1.89 -10.09 -14.28
N GLN A 58 -1.73 -10.35 -15.57
CA GLN A 58 -0.61 -9.78 -16.33
C GLN A 58 -0.82 -8.30 -16.70
N TYR A 59 -1.95 -7.73 -16.33
CA TYR A 59 -2.20 -6.30 -16.50
C TYR A 59 -1.63 -5.47 -15.36
N ILE A 60 -1.11 -6.13 -14.33
CA ILE A 60 -0.39 -5.46 -13.25
C ILE A 60 1.04 -5.22 -13.71
N SER A 61 1.48 -3.96 -13.65
CA SER A 61 2.86 -3.61 -14.01
C SER A 61 3.85 -4.12 -12.98
N GLY A 62 5.11 -4.28 -13.40
CA GLY A 62 6.18 -4.76 -12.50
C GLY A 62 6.27 -3.92 -11.23
N LYS A 63 6.24 -2.59 -11.36
CA LYS A 63 6.00 -1.62 -10.28
C LYS A 63 4.70 -0.93 -10.64
N HIS A 64 3.67 -1.10 -9.84
CA HIS A 64 2.36 -0.56 -10.22
C HIS A 64 1.97 0.64 -9.37
N VAL A 65 1.98 0.50 -8.05
CA VAL A 65 1.63 1.57 -7.12
C VAL A 65 2.63 1.67 -6.00
N CYS A 66 2.70 2.86 -5.41
CA CYS A 66 3.48 3.13 -4.22
C CYS A 66 2.55 3.58 -3.11
N PHE A 67 2.64 2.90 -1.97
CA PHE A 67 1.98 3.34 -0.75
C PHE A 67 2.96 4.17 0.06
N GLU A 68 2.47 5.26 0.64
CA GLU A 68 3.28 6.12 1.50
C GLU A 68 2.56 6.38 2.80
N ASN A 69 3.31 6.32 3.90
CA ASN A 69 2.81 6.64 5.22
C ASN A 69 3.38 8.01 5.62
N GLN A 70 2.50 9.00 5.77
CA GLN A 70 2.87 10.35 6.18
C GLN A 70 2.19 10.62 7.50
N GLU A 71 2.91 10.35 8.59
CA GLU A 71 2.43 10.59 9.95
C GLU A 71 1.11 9.85 10.24
N GLY A 72 1.02 8.61 9.76
CA GLY A 72 -0.14 7.77 9.97
C GLY A 72 -1.22 7.90 8.91
N ASN A 73 -1.10 8.89 8.02
CA ASN A 73 -2.00 9.03 6.89
C ASN A 73 -1.42 8.29 5.69
N ILE A 74 -2.24 7.48 5.05
CA ILE A 74 -1.78 6.60 3.98
C ILE A 74 -2.18 7.17 2.64
N TYR A 75 -1.22 7.22 1.72
CA TYR A 75 -1.43 7.71 0.35
C TYR A 75 -1.00 6.66 -0.64
N VAL A 76 -1.60 6.68 -1.82
CA VAL A 76 -1.24 5.80 -2.91
C VAL A 76 -0.99 6.61 -4.17
N THR A 77 0.03 6.20 -4.94
CA THR A 77 0.42 6.84 -6.20
C THR A 77 0.58 5.76 -7.25
N ASP A 78 0.05 6.00 -8.44
CA ASP A 78 0.31 5.15 -9.59
C ASP A 78 1.72 5.44 -10.12
N LEU A 79 2.51 4.40 -10.36
CA LEU A 79 3.91 4.53 -10.78
C LEU A 79 4.03 4.41 -12.31
N HIS A 80 3.24 5.20 -13.02
CA HIS A 80 3.21 5.18 -14.49
C HIS A 80 2.92 3.77 -15.02
N SER A 81 1.97 3.11 -14.37
CA SER A 81 1.58 1.76 -14.76
C SER A 81 0.98 1.76 -16.17
N LYS A 82 1.14 0.64 -16.87
CA LYS A 82 0.66 0.54 -18.23
C LYS A 82 -0.86 0.63 -18.33
N ASN A 83 -1.56 0.07 -17.37
CA ASN A 83 -3.02 -0.05 -17.43
C ASN A 83 -3.75 0.83 -16.40
N GLY A 84 -3.00 1.63 -15.64
CA GLY A 84 -3.58 2.55 -14.69
C GLY A 84 -4.04 1.93 -13.39
N THR A 85 -4.48 2.77 -12.50
CA THR A 85 -4.96 2.42 -11.17
C THR A 85 -6.27 3.16 -10.93
N ARG A 86 -7.22 2.52 -10.28
CA ARG A 86 -8.49 3.16 -9.89
C ARG A 86 -8.69 3.04 -8.39
N LEU A 87 -9.18 4.12 -7.80
CA LEU A 87 -9.53 4.14 -6.38
C LEU A 87 -11.02 4.41 -6.28
N ASN A 88 -11.76 3.44 -5.74
CA ASN A 88 -13.22 3.50 -5.64
C ASN A 88 -13.88 3.83 -6.98
N GLY A 89 -13.37 3.23 -8.05
CA GLY A 89 -13.90 3.39 -9.40
C GLY A 89 -13.40 4.59 -10.17
N LYS A 90 -12.59 5.46 -9.55
CA LYS A 90 -12.06 6.66 -10.23
C LYS A 90 -10.60 6.47 -10.59
N ALA A 91 -10.22 6.93 -11.77
CA ALA A 91 -8.84 6.87 -12.21
C ALA A 91 -7.95 7.68 -11.25
N LEU A 92 -6.84 7.07 -10.85
CA LEU A 92 -5.89 7.70 -9.94
C LEU A 92 -4.88 8.47 -10.78
N SER A 93 -4.95 9.80 -10.74
CA SER A 93 -4.06 10.65 -11.55
C SER A 93 -2.96 11.31 -10.73
N THR A 94 -3.15 11.44 -9.42
CA THR A 94 -2.16 12.04 -8.52
C THR A 94 -2.14 11.25 -7.22
N LYS A 95 -1.13 11.50 -6.39
CA LYS A 95 -1.07 10.92 -5.06
C LYS A 95 -2.37 11.24 -4.31
N THR A 96 -3.03 10.21 -3.80
CA THR A 96 -4.35 10.34 -3.21
C THR A 96 -4.40 9.59 -1.88
N ARG A 97 -5.08 10.16 -0.91
CA ARG A 97 -5.25 9.51 0.38
C ARG A 97 -6.14 8.28 0.23
N ILE A 98 -5.73 7.21 0.89
CA ILE A 98 -6.48 5.96 0.90
C ILE A 98 -6.92 5.65 2.32
N CYS A 99 -8.13 5.13 2.48
CA CYS A 99 -8.75 4.88 3.78
C CYS A 99 -9.15 3.43 3.93
N GLN A 100 -9.40 3.05 5.18
CA GLN A 100 -9.90 1.71 5.50
C GLN A 100 -11.13 1.38 4.66
N GLY A 101 -11.08 0.23 4.01
CA GLY A 101 -12.20 -0.27 3.23
C GLY A 101 -12.26 0.21 1.79
N ASP A 102 -11.33 1.08 1.38
CA ASP A 102 -11.29 1.54 -0.02
C ASP A 102 -11.02 0.37 -0.97
N LEU A 103 -11.53 0.50 -2.19
CA LEU A 103 -11.32 -0.46 -3.26
C LEU A 103 -10.28 0.08 -4.22
N LEU A 104 -9.18 -0.64 -4.34
CA LEU A 104 -8.06 -0.27 -5.20
C LEU A 104 -7.96 -1.25 -6.35
N ARG A 105 -8.16 -0.76 -7.57
CA ARG A 105 -8.02 -1.58 -8.76
C ARG A 105 -6.65 -1.39 -9.37
N ILE A 106 -5.90 -2.48 -9.44
CA ILE A 106 -4.57 -2.55 -10.02
C ILE A 106 -4.63 -3.57 -11.15
N GLY A 107 -4.33 -3.16 -12.38
CA GLY A 107 -4.53 -4.03 -13.52
C GLY A 107 -6.01 -4.35 -13.70
N ARG A 108 -6.35 -5.64 -13.72
CA ARG A 108 -7.74 -6.09 -13.78
C ARG A 108 -8.24 -6.60 -12.42
N SER A 109 -7.41 -6.49 -11.41
CA SER A 109 -7.74 -7.02 -10.08
C SER A 109 -8.15 -5.91 -9.14
N GLU A 110 -9.21 -6.15 -8.38
CA GLU A 110 -9.67 -5.19 -7.38
C GLU A 110 -9.36 -5.72 -5.99
N PHE A 111 -8.77 -4.85 -5.18
CA PHE A 111 -8.36 -5.20 -3.82
C PHE A 111 -9.07 -4.30 -2.82
N LYS A 112 -9.60 -4.91 -1.78
CA LYS A 112 -10.09 -4.15 -0.63
C LYS A 112 -8.90 -3.85 0.27
N VAL A 113 -8.78 -2.60 0.68
CA VAL A 113 -7.66 -2.15 1.51
C VAL A 113 -8.08 -2.18 2.97
N THR A 114 -7.32 -2.93 3.76
CA THR A 114 -7.49 -2.96 5.22
C THR A 114 -6.29 -2.25 5.84
N ILE A 115 -6.56 -1.28 6.71
CA ILE A 115 -5.52 -0.50 7.40
C ILE A 115 -5.70 -0.68 8.91
N ARG A 116 -4.63 -1.09 9.60
CA ARG A 116 -4.67 -1.33 11.05
C ARG A 116 -3.49 -0.73 11.76
#